data_6392ca9b7dbb036b1cf83e2f0a570df7
#
_entry.id   6392ca9b7dbb036b1cf83e2f0a570df7
#
_cell.length_a   1.000
_cell.length_b   1.000
_cell.length_c   1.000
_cell.angle_alpha   90.00
_cell.angle_beta   90.00
_cell.angle_gamma   90.00
#
_symmetry.space_group_name_H-M   'P 1'
#
loop_
_entity.id
_entity.type
_entity.pdbx_description
1 polymer ?
#
loop_
_entity_poly.entity_id
_entity_poly.type
_entity_poly.pdbx_seq_one_letter_code
_entity_poly.pdbx_strand_id
1 'polypeptide(L)'
;VVGVRCMNVGGLGMDVDVLVRCKKGRFVKGKIKYLLSLLQSLFTFKGYEIEIESGERRETHKALIAVACNGTQIGGGIRICPASVIDDGKIDVMAVECMGKAQIVKAFLYLMKGKVLDYPAAEHFLCERVKIVPSLPCTVQLDGELYDGLEFDARIERGLKMYR
;
A
#
# COMPACT_ATOMS: atom_id res chain seq x y z
N VAL A 1 9.56 10.66 -3.88
CA VAL A 1 10.27 9.87 -4.91
C VAL A 1 9.93 10.49 -6.26
N VAL A 2 10.91 11.02 -6.97
CA VAL A 2 10.69 11.75 -8.23
C VAL A 2 11.15 10.89 -9.40
N GLY A 3 10.28 10.75 -10.43
CA GLY A 3 10.62 10.15 -11.73
C GLY A 3 10.74 8.62 -11.72
N VAL A 4 10.26 7.92 -10.69
CA VAL A 4 10.20 6.46 -10.69
C VAL A 4 8.87 6.00 -11.26
N ARG A 5 8.90 5.05 -12.20
CA ARG A 5 7.70 4.42 -12.77
C ARG A 5 7.30 3.21 -11.94
N CYS A 6 6.04 3.15 -11.59
CA CYS A 6 5.40 2.04 -10.91
C CYS A 6 4.27 1.53 -11.81
N MET A 7 4.23 0.23 -12.06
CA MET A 7 3.26 -0.38 -12.97
C MET A 7 2.01 -0.88 -12.26
N ASN A 8 2.15 -1.26 -11.02
CA ASN A 8 1.14 -2.01 -10.30
C ASN A 8 0.68 -1.30 -9.03
N VAL A 9 1.50 -1.27 -7.96
CA VAL A 9 1.11 -0.69 -6.67
C VAL A 9 2.28 0.01 -6.00
N GLY A 10 2.04 1.25 -5.60
CA GLY A 10 2.96 2.00 -4.76
C GLY A 10 2.29 2.43 -3.46
N GLY A 11 3.06 2.55 -2.38
CA GLY A 11 2.49 3.00 -1.13
C GLY A 11 3.42 2.90 0.07
N LEU A 12 2.82 3.14 1.22
CA LEU A 12 3.49 3.13 2.51
C LEU A 12 2.62 2.47 3.59
N GLY A 13 3.28 1.99 4.64
CA GLY A 13 2.59 1.40 5.76
C GLY A 13 3.13 0.05 6.19
N MET A 14 2.24 -0.80 6.64
CA MET A 14 2.59 -2.13 7.15
C MET A 14 3.20 -3.05 6.08
N ASP A 15 2.84 -2.90 4.82
CA ASP A 15 3.42 -3.63 3.69
C ASP A 15 4.92 -3.36 3.55
N VAL A 16 5.33 -2.10 3.70
CA VAL A 16 6.73 -1.68 3.72
C VAL A 16 7.47 -2.29 4.91
N ASP A 17 6.89 -2.25 6.12
CA ASP A 17 7.49 -2.85 7.31
C ASP A 17 7.73 -4.36 7.12
N VAL A 18 6.79 -5.07 6.51
CA VAL A 18 6.94 -6.48 6.12
C VAL A 18 8.11 -6.67 5.16
N LEU A 19 8.22 -5.85 4.10
CA LEU A 19 9.30 -5.95 3.12
C LEU A 19 10.67 -5.66 3.75
N VAL A 20 10.78 -4.63 4.61
CA VAL A 20 12.01 -4.32 5.34
C VAL A 20 12.43 -5.48 6.23
N ARG A 21 11.50 -6.10 6.96
CA ARG A 21 11.77 -7.28 7.79
C ARG A 21 12.18 -8.48 6.95
N CYS A 22 11.53 -8.68 5.81
CA CYS A 22 11.91 -9.72 4.85
C CYS A 22 13.34 -9.53 4.32
N LYS A 23 13.76 -8.32 4.01
CA LYS A 23 15.15 -8.03 3.57
C LYS A 23 16.16 -8.28 4.68
N LYS A 24 15.87 -7.92 5.93
CA LYS A 24 16.78 -8.08 7.09
C LYS A 24 16.92 -9.52 7.61
N GLY A 25 15.90 -10.36 7.50
CA GLY A 25 15.92 -11.71 8.05
C GLY A 25 16.88 -12.65 7.29
N ARG A 26 17.85 -13.23 7.99
CA ARG A 26 18.91 -14.10 7.40
C ARG A 26 18.63 -15.61 7.47
N PHE A 27 17.83 -16.05 8.45
CA PHE A 27 17.73 -17.47 8.80
C PHE A 27 16.57 -18.24 8.17
N VAL A 28 15.52 -17.56 7.70
CA VAL A 28 14.33 -18.20 7.12
C VAL A 28 14.16 -17.72 5.67
N LYS A 29 13.83 -18.63 4.77
CA LYS A 29 13.66 -18.33 3.34
C LYS A 29 12.22 -18.57 2.86
N GLY A 30 11.83 -17.93 1.76
CA GLY A 30 10.58 -18.17 1.06
C GLY A 30 9.33 -17.72 1.79
N LYS A 31 8.22 -18.42 1.58
CA LYS A 31 6.88 -18.07 2.09
C LYS A 31 6.80 -17.98 3.62
N ILE A 32 7.57 -18.81 4.33
CA ILE A 32 7.58 -18.81 5.80
C ILE A 32 8.19 -17.51 6.34
N LYS A 33 9.25 -17.02 5.72
CA LYS A 33 9.86 -15.72 6.09
C LYS A 33 8.87 -14.58 5.95
N TYR A 34 8.15 -14.53 4.82
CA TYR A 34 7.13 -13.53 4.58
C TYR A 34 6.02 -13.59 5.64
N LEU A 35 5.51 -14.78 5.92
CA LEU A 35 4.46 -14.98 6.93
C LEU A 35 4.90 -14.55 8.33
N LEU A 36 6.11 -14.89 8.75
CA LEU A 36 6.66 -14.48 10.05
C LEU A 36 6.85 -12.96 10.12
N SER A 37 7.36 -12.33 9.04
CA SER A 37 7.52 -10.88 8.96
C SER A 37 6.15 -10.18 9.02
N LEU A 38 5.15 -10.71 8.34
CA LEU A 38 3.80 -10.20 8.36
C LEU A 38 3.18 -10.30 9.76
N LEU A 39 3.26 -11.46 10.41
CA LEU A 39 2.77 -11.64 11.79
C LEU A 39 3.46 -10.68 12.75
N GLN A 40 4.77 -10.51 12.64
CA GLN A 40 5.51 -9.57 13.48
C GLN A 40 5.05 -8.13 13.23
N SER A 41 4.88 -7.73 11.97
CA SER A 41 4.37 -6.39 11.61
C SER A 41 2.97 -6.15 12.15
N LEU A 42 2.06 -7.12 12.05
CA LEU A 42 0.70 -7.04 12.62
C LEU A 42 0.68 -6.66 14.11
N PHE A 43 1.67 -7.13 14.88
CA PHE A 43 1.72 -6.90 16.32
C PHE A 43 2.54 -5.68 16.74
N THR A 44 3.48 -5.23 15.92
CA THR A 44 4.43 -4.18 16.28
C THR A 44 4.21 -2.86 15.56
N PHE A 45 3.60 -2.87 14.39
CA PHE A 45 3.37 -1.68 13.59
C PHE A 45 2.34 -0.74 14.26
N LYS A 46 2.65 0.55 14.33
CA LYS A 46 1.84 1.56 15.03
C LYS A 46 1.04 2.48 14.10
N GLY A 47 1.18 2.29 12.79
CA GLY A 47 0.62 3.19 11.77
C GLY A 47 1.47 4.44 11.57
N TYR A 48 1.18 5.15 10.48
CA TYR A 48 1.71 6.48 10.16
C TYR A 48 0.59 7.51 10.18
N GLU A 49 0.87 8.69 10.70
CA GLU A 49 0.04 9.85 10.42
C GLU A 49 0.39 10.35 9.02
N ILE A 50 -0.60 10.40 8.16
CA ILE A 50 -0.47 10.78 6.75
C ILE A 50 -1.53 11.80 6.39
N GLU A 51 -1.22 12.66 5.45
CA GLU A 51 -2.16 13.50 4.74
C GLU A 51 -2.32 12.98 3.31
N ILE A 52 -3.55 12.80 2.86
CA ILE A 52 -3.87 12.40 1.49
C ILE A 52 -4.48 13.59 0.78
N GLU A 53 -3.83 14.04 -0.30
CA GLU A 53 -4.26 15.15 -1.14
C GLU A 53 -4.61 14.63 -2.54
N SER A 54 -5.81 14.95 -3.04
CA SER A 54 -6.24 14.62 -4.41
C SER A 54 -7.31 15.60 -4.89
N GLY A 55 -6.96 16.49 -5.82
CA GLY A 55 -7.82 17.58 -6.22
C GLY A 55 -8.16 18.50 -5.05
N GLU A 56 -9.45 18.65 -4.76
CA GLU A 56 -9.93 19.44 -3.59
C GLU A 56 -9.96 18.62 -2.28
N ARG A 57 -9.78 17.33 -2.38
CA ARG A 57 -9.76 16.43 -1.23
C ARG A 57 -8.46 16.57 -0.48
N ARG A 58 -8.55 16.82 0.84
CA ARG A 58 -7.42 16.85 1.75
C ARG A 58 -7.84 16.27 3.10
N GLU A 59 -7.31 15.13 3.44
CA GLU A 59 -7.71 14.38 4.62
C GLU A 59 -6.49 13.84 5.37
N THR A 60 -6.56 13.86 6.70
CA THR A 60 -5.52 13.33 7.57
C THR A 60 -5.98 12.01 8.16
N HIS A 61 -5.15 10.99 8.05
CA HIS A 61 -5.41 9.64 8.54
C HIS A 61 -4.27 9.16 9.43
N LYS A 62 -4.61 8.36 10.42
CA LYS A 62 -3.62 7.47 11.04
C LYS A 62 -3.73 6.12 10.34
N ALA A 63 -2.95 5.93 9.30
CA ALA A 63 -3.07 4.78 8.43
C ALA A 63 -2.22 3.60 8.88
N LEU A 64 -2.81 2.42 8.82
CA LEU A 64 -2.10 1.13 8.87
C LEU A 64 -1.37 0.88 7.54
N ILE A 65 -2.03 1.21 6.44
CA ILE A 65 -1.51 1.12 5.08
C ILE A 65 -2.20 2.18 4.21
N ALA A 66 -1.46 2.80 3.31
CA ALA A 66 -1.99 3.67 2.26
C ALA A 66 -1.27 3.37 0.94
N VAL A 67 -2.04 3.06 -0.08
CA VAL A 67 -1.53 2.64 -1.40
C VAL A 67 -2.24 3.35 -2.54
N ALA A 68 -1.48 3.61 -3.58
CA ALA A 68 -1.98 4.02 -4.90
C ALA A 68 -1.80 2.84 -5.86
N CYS A 69 -2.89 2.35 -6.39
CA CYS A 69 -2.96 1.14 -7.19
C CYS A 69 -3.35 1.45 -8.63
N ASN A 70 -2.62 0.88 -9.57
CA ASN A 70 -3.01 0.74 -10.97
C ASN A 70 -3.35 -0.73 -11.29
N GLY A 71 -2.84 -1.66 -10.48
CA GLY A 71 -3.14 -3.07 -10.53
C GLY A 71 -3.74 -3.59 -9.24
N THR A 72 -4.28 -4.81 -9.30
CA THR A 72 -5.11 -5.38 -8.23
C THR A 72 -4.33 -6.07 -7.10
N GLN A 73 -3.04 -6.40 -7.31
CA GLN A 73 -2.33 -7.37 -6.45
C GLN A 73 -0.95 -6.90 -6.05
N ILE A 74 -0.51 -7.33 -4.86
CA ILE A 74 0.86 -7.21 -4.37
C ILE A 74 1.39 -8.57 -3.91
N GLY A 75 2.72 -8.70 -3.75
CA GLY A 75 3.38 -9.73 -2.97
C GLY A 75 2.91 -11.17 -3.19
N GLY A 76 2.89 -11.64 -4.46
CA GLY A 76 2.57 -13.04 -4.74
C GLY A 76 1.08 -13.37 -4.78
N GLY A 77 0.23 -12.41 -5.17
CA GLY A 77 -1.18 -12.63 -5.43
C GLY A 77 -2.14 -12.14 -4.34
N ILE A 78 -1.67 -11.35 -3.40
CA ILE A 78 -2.55 -10.71 -2.41
C ILE A 78 -3.31 -9.58 -3.09
N ARG A 79 -4.63 -9.68 -3.13
CA ARG A 79 -5.51 -8.67 -3.74
C ARG A 79 -5.67 -7.46 -2.82
N ILE A 80 -4.78 -6.48 -2.99
CA ILE A 80 -4.76 -5.26 -2.19
C ILE A 80 -5.84 -4.26 -2.63
N CYS A 81 -6.10 -4.16 -3.92
CA CYS A 81 -7.18 -3.34 -4.47
C CYS A 81 -7.91 -4.10 -5.59
N PRO A 82 -8.91 -4.94 -5.25
CA PRO A 82 -9.62 -5.76 -6.22
C PRO A 82 -10.39 -4.98 -7.28
N ALA A 83 -10.69 -3.69 -7.01
CA ALA A 83 -11.45 -2.82 -7.89
C ALA A 83 -10.60 -2.19 -9.01
N SER A 84 -9.27 -2.20 -8.88
CA SER A 84 -8.37 -1.52 -9.83
C SER A 84 -8.51 -2.06 -11.26
N VAL A 85 -8.51 -1.12 -12.22
CA VAL A 85 -8.57 -1.39 -13.66
C VAL A 85 -7.38 -0.71 -14.34
N ILE A 86 -6.50 -1.51 -14.91
CA ILE A 86 -5.16 -1.11 -15.38
C ILE A 86 -5.16 -0.04 -16.51
N ASP A 87 -6.23 0.04 -17.29
CA ASP A 87 -6.31 0.85 -18.50
C ASP A 87 -7.43 1.91 -18.48
N ASP A 88 -8.04 2.17 -17.34
CA ASP A 88 -9.07 3.20 -17.18
C ASP A 88 -8.52 4.62 -17.03
N GLY A 89 -7.19 4.74 -16.88
CA GLY A 89 -6.49 6.01 -16.73
C GLY A 89 -6.69 6.66 -15.37
N LYS A 90 -7.00 5.87 -14.35
CA LYS A 90 -7.17 6.32 -12.95
C LYS A 90 -6.29 5.53 -12.00
N ILE A 91 -6.10 6.11 -10.84
CA ILE A 91 -5.43 5.50 -9.69
C ILE A 91 -6.52 5.16 -8.68
N ASP A 92 -6.53 3.92 -8.23
CA ASP A 92 -7.29 3.52 -7.05
C ASP A 92 -6.47 3.81 -5.80
N VAL A 93 -6.93 4.73 -4.99
CA VAL A 93 -6.32 4.99 -3.68
C VAL A 93 -7.06 4.20 -2.64
N MET A 94 -6.33 3.41 -1.86
CA MET A 94 -6.88 2.67 -0.74
C MET A 94 -6.07 2.97 0.52
N ALA A 95 -6.77 3.37 1.57
CA ALA A 95 -6.21 3.55 2.90
C ALA A 95 -6.96 2.69 3.91
N VAL A 96 -6.24 2.10 4.85
CA VAL A 96 -6.83 1.38 5.98
C VAL A 96 -6.39 2.07 7.26
N GLU A 97 -7.34 2.49 8.05
CA GLU A 97 -7.13 3.14 9.34
C GLU A 97 -6.36 2.25 10.30
N CYS A 98 -5.51 2.86 11.12
CA CYS A 98 -4.83 2.17 12.21
C CYS A 98 -5.83 1.87 13.34
N MET A 99 -5.84 0.64 13.81
CA MET A 99 -6.84 0.14 14.74
C MET A 99 -6.23 -0.83 15.75
N GLY A 100 -7.06 -1.34 16.66
CA GLY A 100 -6.65 -2.35 17.64
C GLY A 100 -6.23 -3.67 16.99
N LYS A 101 -5.36 -4.42 17.66
CA LYS A 101 -4.73 -5.65 17.13
C LYS A 101 -5.74 -6.69 16.62
N ALA A 102 -6.85 -6.89 17.34
CA ALA A 102 -7.90 -7.82 16.93
C ALA A 102 -8.57 -7.38 15.60
N GLN A 103 -8.76 -6.08 15.42
CA GLN A 103 -9.32 -5.50 14.19
C GLN A 103 -8.33 -5.61 13.03
N ILE A 104 -7.03 -5.43 13.27
CA ILE A 104 -5.98 -5.64 12.25
C ILE A 104 -6.00 -7.08 11.76
N VAL A 105 -6.09 -8.07 12.66
CA VAL A 105 -6.22 -9.49 12.28
C VAL A 105 -7.47 -9.71 11.43
N LYS A 106 -8.61 -9.11 11.80
CA LYS A 106 -9.84 -9.18 11.02
C LYS A 106 -9.69 -8.55 9.64
N ALA A 107 -9.11 -7.35 9.55
CA ALA A 107 -8.81 -6.67 8.28
C ALA A 107 -7.91 -7.53 7.38
N PHE A 108 -6.90 -8.18 7.97
CA PHE A 108 -6.03 -9.11 7.25
C PHE A 108 -6.80 -10.32 6.69
N LEU A 109 -7.77 -10.87 7.42
CA LEU A 109 -8.62 -11.95 6.89
C LEU A 109 -9.49 -11.49 5.72
N TYR A 110 -9.98 -10.24 5.74
CA TYR A 110 -10.66 -9.62 4.59
C TYR A 110 -9.73 -9.48 3.39
N LEU A 111 -8.50 -9.01 3.63
CA LEU A 111 -7.46 -8.91 2.59
C LEU A 111 -7.17 -10.27 1.94
N MET A 112 -6.97 -11.31 2.74
CA MET A 112 -6.70 -12.66 2.23
C MET A 112 -7.85 -13.26 1.41
N LYS A 113 -9.08 -12.81 1.67
CA LYS A 113 -10.27 -13.16 0.87
C LYS A 113 -10.47 -12.27 -0.36
N GLY A 114 -9.62 -11.29 -0.59
CA GLY A 114 -9.76 -10.29 -1.65
C GLY A 114 -10.95 -9.33 -1.42
N LYS A 115 -11.33 -9.10 -0.17
CA LYS A 115 -12.48 -8.29 0.25
C LYS A 115 -12.05 -7.12 1.14
N VAL A 116 -10.83 -6.64 1.01
CA VAL A 116 -10.31 -5.57 1.86
C VAL A 116 -11.15 -4.29 1.77
N LEU A 117 -11.70 -3.97 0.60
CA LEU A 117 -12.55 -2.80 0.39
C LEU A 117 -13.92 -2.90 1.10
N ASP A 118 -14.37 -4.11 1.47
CA ASP A 118 -15.58 -4.31 2.25
C ASP A 118 -15.35 -4.11 3.77
N TYR A 119 -14.09 -3.87 4.17
CA TYR A 119 -13.76 -3.68 5.58
C TYR A 119 -14.12 -2.25 6.02
N PRO A 120 -14.85 -2.04 7.14
CA PRO A 120 -15.36 -0.72 7.53
C PRO A 120 -14.31 0.38 7.76
N ALA A 121 -13.07 0.00 8.07
CA ALA A 121 -11.96 0.94 8.26
C ALA A 121 -11.09 1.08 6.99
N ALA A 122 -11.51 0.51 5.87
CA ALA A 122 -10.89 0.71 4.57
C ALA A 122 -11.63 1.81 3.83
N GLU A 123 -10.88 2.77 3.34
CA GLU A 123 -11.35 3.81 2.45
C GLU A 123 -10.81 3.56 1.06
N HIS A 124 -11.63 3.81 0.04
CA HIS A 124 -11.27 3.66 -1.36
C HIS A 124 -11.88 4.76 -2.20
N PHE A 125 -11.08 5.36 -3.09
CA PHE A 125 -11.55 6.31 -4.08
C PHE A 125 -10.65 6.30 -5.33
N LEU A 126 -11.19 6.83 -6.43
CA LEU A 126 -10.52 6.95 -7.73
C LEU A 126 -10.03 8.39 -7.96
N CYS A 127 -8.83 8.54 -8.52
CA CYS A 127 -8.28 9.84 -8.90
C CYS A 127 -7.31 9.72 -10.09
N GLU A 128 -6.89 10.86 -10.65
CA GLU A 128 -5.84 10.91 -11.68
C GLU A 128 -4.46 11.23 -11.07
N ARG A 129 -4.46 11.83 -9.89
CA ARG A 129 -3.27 12.17 -9.12
C ARG A 129 -3.57 12.11 -7.62
N VAL A 130 -2.66 11.55 -6.87
CA VAL A 130 -2.68 11.55 -5.41
C VAL A 130 -1.32 11.88 -4.85
N LYS A 131 -1.31 12.68 -3.80
CA LYS A 131 -0.14 12.95 -2.98
C LYS A 131 -0.40 12.44 -1.57
N ILE A 132 0.50 11.60 -1.05
CA ILE A 132 0.45 11.07 0.30
C ILE A 132 1.68 11.58 1.04
N VAL A 133 1.45 12.38 2.08
CA VAL A 133 2.49 13.04 2.86
C VAL A 133 2.48 12.46 4.26
N PRO A 134 3.47 11.65 4.64
CA PRO A 134 3.62 11.21 6.01
C PRO A 134 4.14 12.34 6.90
N SER A 135 3.71 12.38 8.15
CA SER A 135 4.16 13.37 9.15
C SER A 135 5.64 13.26 9.49
N LEU A 136 6.25 12.11 9.24
CA LEU A 136 7.68 11.84 9.43
C LEU A 136 8.25 11.16 8.18
N PRO A 137 9.55 11.32 7.89
CA PRO A 137 10.20 10.59 6.82
C PRO A 137 9.96 9.10 6.94
N CYS A 138 9.52 8.48 5.87
CA CYS A 138 9.23 7.05 5.83
C CYS A 138 9.79 6.41 4.56
N THR A 139 9.89 5.10 4.59
CA THR A 139 10.15 4.30 3.40
C THR A 139 8.84 4.04 2.68
N VAL A 140 8.83 4.20 1.37
CA VAL A 140 7.73 3.81 0.47
C VAL A 140 8.14 2.61 -0.36
N GLN A 141 7.19 1.83 -0.82
CA GLN A 141 7.42 0.78 -1.78
C GLN A 141 6.79 1.13 -3.14
N LEU A 142 7.45 0.77 -4.23
CA LEU A 142 6.95 0.83 -5.60
C LEU A 142 7.22 -0.53 -6.25
N ASP A 143 6.16 -1.28 -6.54
CA ASP A 143 6.25 -2.64 -7.10
C ASP A 143 7.20 -3.59 -6.33
N GLY A 144 7.30 -3.42 -5.01
CA GLY A 144 8.16 -4.21 -4.11
C GLY A 144 9.58 -3.69 -3.92
N GLU A 145 9.99 -2.61 -4.61
CA GLU A 145 11.25 -1.91 -4.35
C GLU A 145 11.03 -0.81 -3.30
N LEU A 146 12.06 -0.59 -2.46
CA LEU A 146 11.99 0.34 -1.34
C LEU A 146 12.73 1.64 -1.66
N TYR A 147 12.09 2.76 -1.36
CA TYR A 147 12.60 4.11 -1.53
C TYR A 147 12.37 4.92 -0.26
N ASP A 148 13.37 5.67 0.18
CA ASP A 148 13.20 6.61 1.29
C ASP A 148 12.68 7.94 0.76
N GLY A 149 11.73 8.57 1.46
CA GLY A 149 11.11 9.81 1.03
C GLY A 149 10.32 10.53 2.11
N LEU A 150 9.99 11.78 1.78
CA LEU A 150 9.15 12.65 2.61
C LEU A 150 7.71 12.70 2.10
N GLU A 151 7.49 12.27 0.87
CA GLU A 151 6.20 12.29 0.22
C GLU A 151 6.14 11.26 -0.90
N PHE A 152 4.93 10.81 -1.19
CA PHE A 152 4.60 9.94 -2.31
C PHE A 152 3.59 10.68 -3.20
N ASP A 153 4.03 11.12 -4.38
CA ASP A 153 3.19 11.82 -5.37
C ASP A 153 3.07 10.93 -6.60
N ALA A 154 1.89 10.41 -6.85
CA ALA A 154 1.59 9.51 -7.95
C ALA A 154 0.60 10.13 -8.94
N ARG A 155 0.88 9.94 -10.22
CA ARG A 155 -0.01 10.30 -11.33
C ARG A 155 0.01 9.24 -12.40
N ILE A 156 -1.08 9.11 -13.16
CA ILE A 156 -1.13 8.23 -14.32
C ILE A 156 -0.29 8.80 -15.47
N GLU A 157 0.57 7.97 -16.03
CA GLU A 157 1.27 8.22 -17.29
C GLU A 157 0.68 7.30 -18.36
N ARG A 158 0.04 7.88 -19.38
CA ARG A 158 -0.61 7.13 -20.46
C ARG A 158 0.38 6.81 -21.59
N GLY A 159 0.06 5.80 -22.39
CA GLY A 159 0.79 5.49 -23.64
C GLY A 159 1.94 4.49 -23.51
N LEU A 160 2.05 3.80 -22.37
CA LEU A 160 2.95 2.65 -22.25
C LEU A 160 2.44 1.48 -23.10
N LYS A 161 3.24 1.05 -24.07
CA LYS A 161 2.96 -0.18 -24.84
C LYS A 161 3.52 -1.37 -24.07
N MET A 162 2.65 -2.27 -23.66
CA MET A 162 3.06 -3.57 -23.14
C MET A 162 3.09 -4.58 -24.28
N TYR A 163 4.24 -5.22 -24.48
CA TYR A 163 4.35 -6.35 -25.39
C TYR A 163 4.09 -7.63 -24.58
N ARG A 164 3.20 -8.46 -25.12
CA ARG A 164 2.94 -9.81 -24.59
C ARG A 164 3.94 -10.78 -25.15
#